data_fcf77bbc8015cfbafdc9f1d29fb46555
#
_entry.id   fcf77bbc8015cfbafdc9f1d29fb46555
#
_cell.length_a   1.000
_cell.length_b   1.000
_cell.length_c   1.000
_cell.angle_alpha   90.00
_cell.angle_beta   90.00
_cell.angle_gamma   90.00
#
_symmetry.space_group_name_H-M   'P 1'
#
loop_
_entity.id
_entity.type
_entity.pdbx_description
1 polymer ?
#
loop_
_entity_poly.entity_id
_entity_poly.type
_entity_poly.pdbx_seq_one_letter_code
_entity_poly.pdbx_strand_id
1 'polypeptide(L)'
;MRIEKLLPPTPPAKTWTVALEGGKMLRVTESTVLDQGLFAGLELDEAALDALRSAAASAALRARAVNMLSVRAMSAGQLNEKLMAKGATERQAAETVAWAVDIGLVNDAEYAKALVRHYQAKGYGLYKIKNELYRRRVPKADWEDALAEMDDAEDAIDAFLAKKLRDPEDRKECKKASDALARRGFSWSQIAAGIERRKYQTD
;
A
#
# COMPACT_ATOMS: atom_id res chain seq x y z
N MET A 1 33.48 -0.54 -23.10
CA MET A 1 32.43 -1.44 -23.60
C MET A 1 31.59 -0.69 -24.62
N ARG A 2 31.32 -1.29 -25.77
CA ARG A 2 30.65 -0.57 -26.88
C ARG A 2 29.15 -0.89 -26.90
N ILE A 3 28.32 0.09 -27.22
CA ILE A 3 26.90 -0.10 -27.53
C ILE A 3 26.79 -0.61 -28.97
N GLU A 4 26.34 -1.84 -29.17
CA GLU A 4 26.17 -2.43 -30.51
C GLU A 4 24.86 -1.93 -31.16
N LYS A 5 23.78 -1.89 -30.39
CA LYS A 5 22.46 -1.47 -30.88
C LYS A 5 21.68 -0.70 -29.80
N LEU A 6 20.96 0.30 -30.25
CA LEU A 6 19.96 1.00 -29.46
C LEU A 6 18.58 0.79 -30.12
N LEU A 7 17.72 0.02 -29.46
CA LEU A 7 16.42 -0.35 -30.00
C LEU A 7 15.31 0.44 -29.30
N PRO A 8 14.46 1.12 -30.09
CA PRO A 8 13.33 1.84 -29.51
C PRO A 8 12.32 0.90 -28.87
N PRO A 9 11.44 1.41 -27.97
CA PRO A 9 10.41 0.61 -27.35
C PRO A 9 9.40 0.09 -28.39
N THR A 10 9.09 -1.21 -28.31
CA THR A 10 8.01 -1.79 -29.10
C THR A 10 6.77 -1.93 -28.20
N PRO A 11 5.62 -1.33 -28.55
CA PRO A 11 4.42 -1.43 -27.72
C PRO A 11 4.08 -2.89 -27.36
N PRO A 12 3.66 -3.15 -26.11
CA PRO A 12 3.32 -2.19 -25.03
C PRO A 12 4.51 -1.71 -24.18
N ALA A 13 5.75 -2.11 -24.50
CA ALA A 13 6.95 -1.68 -23.76
C ALA A 13 7.18 -0.17 -23.89
N LYS A 14 7.64 0.46 -22.79
CA LYS A 14 7.95 1.90 -22.74
C LYS A 14 9.46 2.16 -22.53
N THR A 15 10.27 1.11 -22.61
CA THR A 15 11.72 1.19 -22.35
C THR A 15 12.51 0.87 -23.60
N TRP A 16 13.59 1.61 -23.79
CA TRP A 16 14.61 1.35 -24.82
C TRP A 16 15.46 0.15 -24.42
N THR A 17 15.94 -0.60 -25.39
CA THR A 17 16.88 -1.69 -25.17
C THR A 17 18.25 -1.30 -25.68
N VAL A 18 19.24 -1.27 -24.78
CA VAL A 18 20.65 -1.05 -25.09
C VAL A 18 21.32 -2.42 -25.17
N ALA A 19 21.75 -2.82 -26.37
CA ALA A 19 22.54 -4.01 -26.57
C ALA A 19 24.03 -3.64 -26.50
N LEU A 20 24.71 -4.27 -25.54
CA LEU A 20 26.15 -4.05 -25.30
C LEU A 20 26.97 -5.18 -25.94
N GLU A 21 28.21 -4.86 -26.27
CA GLU A 21 29.19 -5.84 -26.68
C GLU A 21 29.25 -7.03 -25.73
N GLY A 22 29.29 -8.25 -26.29
CA GLY A 22 29.18 -9.49 -25.51
C GLY A 22 27.77 -9.92 -25.20
N GLY A 23 26.75 -9.39 -25.88
CA GLY A 23 25.37 -9.86 -25.86
C GLY A 23 24.54 -9.45 -24.63
N LYS A 24 25.07 -8.58 -23.76
CA LYS A 24 24.30 -8.05 -22.61
C LYS A 24 23.30 -7.02 -23.07
N MET A 25 22.06 -7.11 -22.58
CA MET A 25 20.98 -6.15 -22.86
C MET A 25 20.54 -5.45 -21.59
N LEU A 26 20.41 -4.13 -21.66
CA LEU A 26 19.89 -3.29 -20.59
C LEU A 26 18.63 -2.57 -21.08
N ARG A 27 17.64 -2.46 -20.22
CA ARG A 27 16.41 -1.69 -20.48
C ARG A 27 16.45 -0.38 -19.71
N VAL A 28 16.33 0.72 -20.42
CA VAL A 28 16.39 2.07 -19.85
C VAL A 28 15.21 2.92 -20.32
N THR A 29 14.96 4.02 -19.63
CA THR A 29 13.95 5.00 -20.04
C THR A 29 14.46 5.85 -21.20
N GLU A 30 13.54 6.50 -21.91
CA GLU A 30 13.90 7.48 -22.94
C GLU A 30 14.72 8.63 -22.38
N SER A 31 14.36 9.12 -21.18
CA SER A 31 15.14 10.14 -20.49
C SER A 31 16.60 9.71 -20.28
N THR A 32 16.83 8.45 -19.88
CA THR A 32 18.20 7.92 -19.72
C THR A 32 18.97 7.94 -21.04
N VAL A 33 18.30 7.61 -22.16
CA VAL A 33 18.92 7.66 -23.50
C VAL A 33 19.37 9.08 -23.88
N LEU A 34 18.48 10.06 -23.61
CA LEU A 34 18.75 11.47 -23.91
C LEU A 34 19.81 12.07 -22.96
N ASP A 35 19.62 11.86 -21.63
CA ASP A 35 20.49 12.44 -20.61
C ASP A 35 21.93 11.92 -20.68
N GLN A 36 22.11 10.66 -21.06
CA GLN A 36 23.43 10.04 -21.24
C GLN A 36 23.93 10.06 -22.68
N GLY A 37 23.17 10.64 -23.62
CA GLY A 37 23.57 10.76 -25.03
C GLY A 37 23.86 9.41 -25.68
N LEU A 38 23.03 8.38 -25.40
CA LEU A 38 23.27 7.01 -25.86
C LEU A 38 22.99 6.88 -27.38
N PHE A 39 23.89 6.26 -28.12
CA PHE A 39 23.70 5.89 -29.52
C PHE A 39 24.48 4.62 -29.88
N ALA A 40 24.10 3.99 -30.98
CA ALA A 40 24.81 2.81 -31.46
C ALA A 40 26.25 3.17 -31.90
N GLY A 41 27.23 2.46 -31.38
CA GLY A 41 28.64 2.72 -31.61
C GLY A 41 29.32 3.49 -30.49
N LEU A 42 28.61 4.06 -29.51
CA LEU A 42 29.18 4.75 -28.35
C LEU A 42 30.04 3.80 -27.52
N GLU A 43 31.25 4.23 -27.22
CA GLU A 43 32.13 3.53 -26.27
C GLU A 43 31.92 4.08 -24.87
N LEU A 44 31.58 3.18 -23.96
CA LEU A 44 31.36 3.48 -22.56
C LEU A 44 32.62 3.11 -21.75
N ASP A 45 33.11 4.05 -20.97
CA ASP A 45 34.06 3.75 -19.91
C ASP A 45 33.37 3.01 -18.75
N GLU A 46 34.12 2.66 -17.74
CA GLU A 46 33.59 1.89 -16.61
C GLU A 46 32.55 2.69 -15.82
N ALA A 47 32.77 3.98 -15.62
CA ALA A 47 31.85 4.85 -14.90
C ALA A 47 30.51 5.04 -15.64
N ALA A 48 30.57 5.29 -16.96
CA ALA A 48 29.38 5.40 -17.79
C ALA A 48 28.60 4.08 -17.86
N LEU A 49 29.27 2.95 -17.90
CA LEU A 49 28.67 1.64 -17.89
C LEU A 49 27.95 1.36 -16.55
N ASP A 50 28.54 1.72 -15.43
CA ASP A 50 27.92 1.55 -14.12
C ASP A 50 26.74 2.50 -13.91
N ALA A 51 26.83 3.73 -14.41
CA ALA A 51 25.70 4.66 -14.44
C ALA A 51 24.53 4.10 -15.28
N LEU A 52 24.83 3.52 -16.45
CA LEU A 52 23.81 2.89 -17.30
C LEU A 52 23.18 1.67 -16.64
N ARG A 53 23.95 0.82 -15.97
CA ARG A 53 23.45 -0.32 -15.20
C ARG A 53 22.53 0.12 -14.05
N SER A 54 22.94 1.16 -13.33
CA SER A 54 22.14 1.75 -12.25
C SER A 54 20.81 2.30 -12.77
N ALA A 55 20.83 3.04 -13.88
CA ALA A 55 19.62 3.55 -14.52
C ALA A 55 18.69 2.43 -14.99
N ALA A 56 19.24 1.36 -15.57
CA ALA A 56 18.46 0.18 -15.98
C ALA A 56 17.81 -0.53 -14.78
N ALA A 57 18.55 -0.69 -13.68
CA ALA A 57 18.01 -1.28 -12.44
C ALA A 57 16.88 -0.44 -11.87
N SER A 58 17.04 0.89 -11.82
CA SER A 58 16.00 1.82 -11.35
C SER A 58 14.76 1.77 -12.24
N ALA A 59 14.91 1.75 -13.57
CA ALA A 59 13.79 1.61 -14.51
C ALA A 59 13.01 0.30 -14.28
N ALA A 60 13.72 -0.82 -14.06
CA ALA A 60 13.10 -2.10 -13.78
C ALA A 60 12.32 -2.11 -12.44
N LEU A 61 12.84 -1.46 -11.39
CA LEU A 61 12.17 -1.34 -10.11
C LEU A 61 10.93 -0.46 -10.20
N ARG A 62 11.00 0.68 -10.90
CA ARG A 62 9.84 1.55 -11.15
C ARG A 62 8.73 0.81 -11.91
N ALA A 63 9.07 0.09 -12.97
CA ALA A 63 8.10 -0.75 -13.71
C ALA A 63 7.46 -1.81 -12.80
N ARG A 64 8.25 -2.43 -11.92
CA ARG A 64 7.74 -3.40 -10.93
C ARG A 64 6.81 -2.74 -9.91
N ALA A 65 7.15 -1.56 -9.41
CA ALA A 65 6.29 -0.79 -8.50
C ALA A 65 4.94 -0.45 -9.14
N VAL A 66 4.94 0.05 -10.38
CA VAL A 66 3.72 0.32 -11.16
C VAL A 66 2.85 -0.94 -11.27
N ASN A 67 3.46 -2.09 -11.63
CA ASN A 67 2.72 -3.35 -11.73
C ASN A 67 2.13 -3.82 -10.39
N MET A 68 2.83 -3.61 -9.27
CA MET A 68 2.30 -3.94 -7.95
C MET A 68 1.12 -3.04 -7.57
N LEU A 69 1.23 -1.74 -7.85
CA LEU A 69 0.20 -0.74 -7.53
C LEU A 69 -1.03 -0.86 -8.44
N SER A 70 -0.88 -1.28 -9.70
CA SER A 70 -2.00 -1.52 -10.61
C SER A 70 -2.88 -2.69 -10.19
N VAL A 71 -2.33 -3.68 -9.47
CA VAL A 71 -3.10 -4.81 -8.94
C VAL A 71 -3.90 -4.40 -7.70
N ARG A 72 -3.30 -3.61 -6.81
CA ARG A 72 -3.97 -3.09 -5.62
C ARG A 72 -3.22 -1.88 -5.05
N ALA A 73 -3.96 -0.93 -4.51
CA ALA A 73 -3.39 0.14 -3.72
C ALA A 73 -2.67 -0.41 -2.47
N MET A 74 -1.57 0.24 -2.09
CA MET A 74 -0.81 -0.08 -0.89
C MET A 74 -0.08 1.16 -0.38
N SER A 75 0.30 1.16 0.90
CA SER A 75 1.09 2.24 1.48
C SER A 75 2.53 2.26 0.96
N ALA A 76 3.20 3.40 1.11
CA ALA A 76 4.63 3.57 0.86
C ALA A 76 5.46 2.50 1.60
N GLY A 77 5.15 2.27 2.88
CA GLY A 77 5.83 1.25 3.69
C GLY A 77 5.62 -0.17 3.17
N GLN A 78 4.41 -0.53 2.74
CA GLN A 78 4.15 -1.84 2.13
C GLN A 78 4.86 -2.00 0.77
N LEU A 79 4.90 -0.95 -0.04
CA LEU A 79 5.61 -0.98 -1.33
C LEU A 79 7.10 -1.20 -1.09
N ASN A 80 7.69 -0.46 -0.14
CA ASN A 80 9.10 -0.61 0.24
C ASN A 80 9.45 -2.05 0.64
N GLU A 81 8.71 -2.62 1.59
CA GLU A 81 8.89 -4.02 2.03
C GLU A 81 8.81 -5.02 0.86
N LYS A 82 7.86 -4.82 -0.04
CA LYS A 82 7.68 -5.70 -1.20
C LYS A 82 8.80 -5.59 -2.22
N LEU A 83 9.32 -4.40 -2.46
CA LEU A 83 10.45 -4.18 -3.35
C LEU A 83 11.71 -4.84 -2.78
N MET A 84 11.98 -4.68 -1.48
CA MET A 84 13.09 -5.35 -0.78
C MET A 84 12.95 -6.88 -0.82
N ALA A 85 11.76 -7.40 -0.57
CA ALA A 85 11.49 -8.85 -0.67
C ALA A 85 11.67 -9.41 -2.10
N LYS A 86 11.72 -8.54 -3.12
CA LYS A 86 12.01 -8.89 -4.52
C LYS A 86 13.45 -8.57 -4.94
N GLY A 87 14.33 -8.34 -3.96
CA GLY A 87 15.77 -8.19 -4.16
C GLY A 87 16.26 -6.75 -4.37
N ALA A 88 15.43 -5.73 -4.18
CA ALA A 88 15.92 -4.36 -4.14
C ALA A 88 16.71 -4.12 -2.84
N THR A 89 17.80 -3.35 -2.93
CA THR A 89 18.46 -2.83 -1.74
C THR A 89 17.55 -1.81 -1.03
N GLU A 90 17.81 -1.54 0.23
CA GLU A 90 17.07 -0.53 1.00
C GLU A 90 17.03 0.84 0.29
N ARG A 91 18.20 1.30 -0.19
CA ARG A 91 18.31 2.55 -0.93
C ARG A 91 17.47 2.53 -2.21
N GLN A 92 17.57 1.49 -3.02
CA GLN A 92 16.82 1.36 -4.26
C GLN A 92 15.31 1.31 -4.03
N ALA A 93 14.87 0.62 -2.99
CA ALA A 93 13.47 0.56 -2.61
C ALA A 93 12.96 1.93 -2.17
N ALA A 94 13.72 2.65 -1.30
CA ALA A 94 13.37 3.98 -0.83
C ALA A 94 13.28 5.01 -1.98
N GLU A 95 14.27 5.03 -2.89
CA GLU A 95 14.27 5.90 -4.07
C GLU A 95 13.07 5.61 -5.00
N THR A 96 12.72 4.33 -5.16
CA THR A 96 11.57 3.93 -6.00
C THR A 96 10.24 4.33 -5.35
N VAL A 97 10.14 4.21 -4.02
CA VAL A 97 8.96 4.64 -3.27
C VAL A 97 8.81 6.16 -3.32
N ALA A 98 9.89 6.92 -3.08
CA ALA A 98 9.86 8.37 -3.19
C ALA A 98 9.38 8.82 -4.57
N TRP A 99 9.92 8.23 -5.64
CA TRP A 99 9.44 8.48 -7.00
C TRP A 99 7.95 8.17 -7.17
N ALA A 100 7.45 7.07 -6.60
CA ALA A 100 6.03 6.69 -6.73
C ALA A 100 5.11 7.67 -5.98
N VAL A 101 5.59 8.25 -4.86
CA VAL A 101 4.88 9.32 -4.11
C VAL A 101 4.88 10.61 -4.94
N ASP A 102 6.03 11.03 -5.46
CA ASP A 102 6.17 12.26 -6.26
C ASP A 102 5.24 12.32 -7.46
N ILE A 103 5.03 11.18 -8.13
CA ILE A 103 4.12 11.10 -9.29
C ILE A 103 2.67 10.74 -8.91
N GLY A 104 2.35 10.71 -7.61
CA GLY A 104 1.00 10.48 -7.10
C GLY A 104 0.47 9.04 -7.22
N LEU A 105 1.33 8.05 -7.50
CA LEU A 105 0.94 6.63 -7.50
C LEU A 105 0.75 6.06 -6.10
N VAL A 106 1.37 6.66 -5.10
CA VAL A 106 1.24 6.34 -3.69
C VAL A 106 0.83 7.59 -2.94
N ASN A 107 -0.24 7.49 -2.17
CA ASN A 107 -0.73 8.54 -1.28
C ASN A 107 -1.21 7.87 0.01
N ASP A 108 -0.40 7.93 1.06
CA ASP A 108 -0.67 7.24 2.32
C ASP A 108 -1.87 7.83 3.06
N ALA A 109 -2.10 9.14 2.98
CA ALA A 109 -3.25 9.80 3.59
C ALA A 109 -4.58 9.31 2.96
N GLU A 110 -4.69 9.32 1.63
CA GLU A 110 -5.87 8.80 0.94
C GLU A 110 -6.05 7.29 1.13
N TYR A 111 -4.94 6.54 1.17
CA TYR A 111 -4.98 5.12 1.46
C TYR A 111 -5.47 4.82 2.88
N ALA A 112 -5.05 5.62 3.88
CA ALA A 112 -5.54 5.53 5.25
C ALA A 112 -7.05 5.76 5.32
N LYS A 113 -7.55 6.84 4.71
CA LYS A 113 -8.98 7.16 4.65
C LYS A 113 -9.79 6.05 3.99
N ALA A 114 -9.31 5.53 2.86
CA ALA A 114 -9.96 4.42 2.17
C ALA A 114 -10.02 3.14 3.03
N LEU A 115 -8.98 2.86 3.81
CA LEU A 115 -8.95 1.74 4.75
C LEU A 115 -9.96 1.94 5.89
N VAL A 116 -10.01 3.12 6.48
CA VAL A 116 -10.95 3.44 7.56
C VAL A 116 -12.38 3.22 7.07
N ARG A 117 -12.76 3.86 5.95
CA ARG A 117 -14.11 3.68 5.35
C ARG A 117 -14.43 2.22 5.05
N HIS A 118 -13.47 1.46 4.49
CA HIS A 118 -13.67 0.06 4.16
C HIS A 118 -13.91 -0.83 5.38
N TYR A 119 -13.15 -0.66 6.45
CA TYR A 119 -13.30 -1.46 7.65
C TYR A 119 -14.51 -1.02 8.48
N GLN A 120 -14.83 0.25 8.51
CA GLN A 120 -16.03 0.79 9.15
C GLN A 120 -17.30 0.24 8.48
N ALA A 121 -17.38 0.26 7.16
CA ALA A 121 -18.48 -0.34 6.41
C ALA A 121 -18.67 -1.86 6.67
N LYS A 122 -17.61 -2.54 7.11
CA LYS A 122 -17.65 -3.95 7.55
C LYS A 122 -18.04 -4.14 9.02
N GLY A 123 -18.34 -3.06 9.74
CA GLY A 123 -18.71 -3.07 11.16
C GLY A 123 -17.52 -3.38 12.07
N TYR A 124 -16.33 -2.87 11.78
CA TYR A 124 -15.17 -2.94 12.65
C TYR A 124 -14.97 -1.62 13.41
N GLY A 125 -14.59 -1.74 14.68
CA GLY A 125 -14.31 -0.61 15.56
C GLY A 125 -12.87 -0.11 15.47
N LEU A 126 -12.62 0.98 16.19
CA LEU A 126 -11.38 1.77 16.17
C LEU A 126 -10.12 0.93 16.38
N TYR A 127 -10.11 0.01 17.36
CA TYR A 127 -8.91 -0.77 17.66
C TYR A 127 -8.53 -1.73 16.52
N LYS A 128 -9.52 -2.30 15.85
CA LYS A 128 -9.28 -3.16 14.69
C LYS A 128 -8.76 -2.36 13.50
N ILE A 129 -9.32 -1.17 13.27
CA ILE A 129 -8.90 -0.27 12.19
C ILE A 129 -7.46 0.20 12.42
N LYS A 130 -7.11 0.65 13.64
CA LYS A 130 -5.72 1.01 13.99
C LYS A 130 -4.74 -0.15 13.77
N ASN A 131 -5.13 -1.37 14.12
CA ASN A 131 -4.32 -2.55 13.85
C ASN A 131 -4.10 -2.80 12.34
N GLU A 132 -5.12 -2.58 11.53
CA GLU A 132 -4.99 -2.75 10.07
C GLU A 132 -4.12 -1.65 9.44
N LEU A 133 -4.23 -0.39 9.89
CA LEU A 133 -3.33 0.70 9.48
C LEU A 133 -1.87 0.35 9.82
N TYR A 134 -1.62 -0.14 11.04
CA TYR A 134 -0.29 -0.58 11.46
C TYR A 134 0.24 -1.74 10.60
N ARG A 135 -0.56 -2.79 10.42
CA ARG A 135 -0.20 -3.96 9.59
C ARG A 135 0.12 -3.60 8.16
N ARG A 136 -0.50 -2.54 7.66
CA ARG A 136 -0.30 -2.04 6.30
C ARG A 136 0.77 -0.98 6.20
N ARG A 137 1.53 -0.77 7.28
CA ARG A 137 2.64 0.19 7.32
C ARG A 137 2.24 1.61 6.91
N VAL A 138 1.01 2.00 7.19
CA VAL A 138 0.59 3.40 7.03
C VAL A 138 1.31 4.25 8.07
N PRO A 139 1.93 5.37 7.69
CA PRO A 139 2.58 6.27 8.65
C PRO A 139 1.58 6.78 9.70
N LYS A 140 2.02 6.86 10.95
CA LYS A 140 1.13 7.33 12.05
C LYS A 140 0.64 8.77 11.85
N ALA A 141 1.40 9.59 11.14
CA ALA A 141 1.01 10.96 10.82
C ALA A 141 -0.31 11.04 10.02
N ASP A 142 -0.58 10.02 9.20
CA ASP A 142 -1.78 9.97 8.36
C ASP A 142 -3.00 9.34 9.08
N TRP A 143 -2.85 8.92 10.35
CA TRP A 143 -3.93 8.23 11.05
C TRP A 143 -4.98 9.18 11.61
N GLU A 144 -4.56 10.32 12.15
CA GLU A 144 -5.44 11.25 12.86
C GLU A 144 -6.57 11.74 11.96
N ASP A 145 -6.21 12.30 10.81
CA ASP A 145 -7.17 12.79 9.82
C ASP A 145 -8.06 11.67 9.28
N ALA A 146 -7.48 10.49 9.02
CA ALA A 146 -8.26 9.36 8.52
C ALA A 146 -9.26 8.84 9.56
N LEU A 147 -8.87 8.79 10.84
CA LEU A 147 -9.73 8.32 11.93
C LEU A 147 -10.77 9.36 12.35
N ALA A 148 -10.51 10.67 12.11
CA ALA A 148 -11.48 11.73 12.36
C ALA A 148 -12.72 11.63 11.45
N GLU A 149 -12.60 10.95 10.30
CA GLU A 149 -13.72 10.68 9.38
C GLU A 149 -14.61 9.49 9.82
N MET A 150 -14.30 8.84 10.97
CA MET A 150 -15.11 7.72 11.44
C MET A 150 -16.47 8.20 11.96
N ASP A 151 -17.54 7.51 11.51
CA ASP A 151 -18.87 7.65 12.10
C ASP A 151 -18.90 7.10 13.51
N ASP A 152 -19.97 7.41 14.24
CA ASP A 152 -20.17 6.86 15.58
C ASP A 152 -20.25 5.32 15.53
N ALA A 153 -19.70 4.69 16.55
CA ALA A 153 -19.69 3.25 16.69
C ALA A 153 -21.08 2.67 17.06
N GLU A 154 -22.01 3.51 17.47
CA GLU A 154 -23.30 3.09 18.03
C GLU A 154 -24.12 2.30 17.04
N ASP A 155 -24.33 2.82 15.83
CA ASP A 155 -25.10 2.14 14.79
C ASP A 155 -24.54 0.77 14.42
N ALA A 156 -23.22 0.64 14.36
CA ALA A 156 -22.57 -0.63 14.04
C ALA A 156 -22.72 -1.66 15.17
N ILE A 157 -22.64 -1.21 16.42
CA ILE A 157 -22.85 -2.04 17.61
C ILE A 157 -24.30 -2.48 17.68
N ASP A 158 -25.24 -1.55 17.56
CA ASP A 158 -26.67 -1.81 17.67
C ASP A 158 -27.15 -2.75 16.55
N ALA A 159 -26.69 -2.54 15.31
CA ALA A 159 -26.95 -3.46 14.20
C ALA A 159 -26.37 -4.88 14.43
N PHE A 160 -25.21 -4.97 15.08
CA PHE A 160 -24.64 -6.26 15.46
C PHE A 160 -25.46 -6.94 16.57
N LEU A 161 -25.81 -6.21 17.63
CA LEU A 161 -26.57 -6.72 18.76
C LEU A 161 -27.97 -7.16 18.32
N ALA A 162 -28.66 -6.40 17.47
CA ALA A 162 -29.96 -6.78 16.94
C ALA A 162 -29.95 -8.15 16.21
N LYS A 163 -28.85 -8.51 15.59
CA LYS A 163 -28.69 -9.80 14.88
C LYS A 163 -28.23 -10.95 15.78
N LYS A 164 -27.48 -10.65 16.85
CA LYS A 164 -26.74 -11.67 17.61
C LYS A 164 -27.12 -11.81 19.07
N LEU A 165 -27.77 -10.81 19.67
CA LEU A 165 -28.22 -10.81 21.04
C LEU A 165 -29.77 -10.90 21.04
N ARG A 166 -30.28 -12.08 21.35
CA ARG A 166 -31.74 -12.34 21.37
C ARG A 166 -32.33 -11.93 22.71
N ASP A 167 -31.69 -12.37 23.79
CA ASP A 167 -32.08 -12.05 25.16
C ASP A 167 -30.98 -11.19 25.83
N PRO A 168 -31.24 -9.90 26.02
CA PRO A 168 -30.30 -9.00 26.66
C PRO A 168 -30.16 -9.21 28.17
N GLU A 169 -31.01 -10.03 28.81
CA GLU A 169 -30.90 -10.42 30.21
C GLU A 169 -30.08 -11.71 30.40
N ASP A 170 -29.92 -12.53 29.34
CA ASP A 170 -29.07 -13.72 29.42
C ASP A 170 -27.56 -13.32 29.44
N ARG A 171 -26.94 -13.50 30.61
CA ARG A 171 -25.53 -13.23 30.84
C ARG A 171 -24.59 -13.97 29.86
N LYS A 172 -24.97 -15.19 29.43
CA LYS A 172 -24.13 -15.98 28.50
C LYS A 172 -24.20 -15.42 27.08
N GLU A 173 -25.38 -15.00 26.65
CA GLU A 173 -25.54 -14.33 25.33
C GLU A 173 -24.85 -12.98 25.32
N CYS A 174 -25.04 -12.15 26.35
CA CYS A 174 -24.35 -10.87 26.51
C CYS A 174 -22.83 -11.03 26.46
N LYS A 175 -22.27 -12.01 27.19
CA LYS A 175 -20.82 -12.28 27.16
C LYS A 175 -20.34 -12.66 25.77
N LYS A 176 -21.04 -13.55 25.06
CA LYS A 176 -20.70 -13.97 23.70
C LYS A 176 -20.74 -12.78 22.72
N ALA A 177 -21.75 -11.94 22.82
CA ALA A 177 -21.88 -10.74 21.98
C ALA A 177 -20.75 -9.73 22.28
N SER A 178 -20.46 -9.49 23.56
CA SER A 178 -19.38 -8.62 24.02
C SER A 178 -18.00 -9.09 23.51
N ASP A 179 -17.69 -10.37 23.66
CA ASP A 179 -16.44 -10.96 23.18
C ASP A 179 -16.30 -10.83 21.65
N ALA A 180 -17.40 -10.95 20.92
CA ALA A 180 -17.42 -10.82 19.47
C ALA A 180 -17.22 -9.36 19.03
N LEU A 181 -17.82 -8.39 19.72
CA LEU A 181 -17.62 -6.95 19.46
C LEU A 181 -16.21 -6.49 19.85
N ALA A 182 -15.67 -7.00 20.98
CA ALA A 182 -14.29 -6.73 21.36
C ALA A 182 -13.29 -7.22 20.31
N ARG A 183 -13.49 -8.43 19.75
CA ARG A 183 -12.68 -8.93 18.60
C ARG A 183 -12.84 -8.09 17.34
N ARG A 184 -13.96 -7.40 17.17
CA ARG A 184 -14.18 -6.43 16.10
C ARG A 184 -13.51 -5.08 16.34
N GLY A 185 -12.98 -4.85 17.56
CA GLY A 185 -12.21 -3.66 17.91
C GLY A 185 -13.03 -2.52 18.48
N PHE A 186 -14.19 -2.80 19.05
CA PHE A 186 -14.94 -1.85 19.88
C PHE A 186 -14.41 -1.83 21.31
N SER A 187 -14.52 -0.69 21.99
CA SER A 187 -14.14 -0.56 23.40
C SER A 187 -15.20 -1.20 24.32
N TRP A 188 -14.77 -1.63 25.51
CA TRP A 188 -15.69 -2.19 26.49
C TRP A 188 -16.78 -1.20 26.93
N SER A 189 -16.48 0.10 27.00
CA SER A 189 -17.46 1.13 27.31
C SER A 189 -18.53 1.26 26.21
N GLN A 190 -18.14 1.26 24.95
CA GLN A 190 -19.09 1.28 23.83
C GLN A 190 -19.96 0.02 23.79
N ILE A 191 -19.37 -1.15 24.04
CA ILE A 191 -20.09 -2.44 24.08
C ILE A 191 -21.11 -2.45 25.22
N ALA A 192 -20.72 -2.02 26.41
CA ALA A 192 -21.62 -1.96 27.57
C ALA A 192 -22.79 -1.00 27.31
N ALA A 193 -22.51 0.19 26.79
CA ALA A 193 -23.55 1.14 26.42
C ALA A 193 -24.55 0.57 25.38
N GLY A 194 -24.04 -0.14 24.36
CA GLY A 194 -24.90 -0.80 23.36
C GLY A 194 -25.79 -1.89 23.94
N ILE A 195 -25.26 -2.71 24.87
CA ILE A 195 -26.06 -3.75 25.55
C ILE A 195 -27.18 -3.11 26.42
N GLU A 196 -26.86 -2.04 27.16
CA GLU A 196 -27.85 -1.31 27.91
C GLU A 196 -28.95 -0.70 27.02
N ARG A 197 -28.57 -0.05 25.90
CA ARG A 197 -29.56 0.44 24.91
C ARG A 197 -30.49 -0.69 24.42
N ARG A 198 -29.91 -1.88 24.18
CA ARG A 198 -30.68 -3.04 23.70
C ARG A 198 -31.72 -3.54 24.71
N LYS A 199 -31.41 -3.48 26.02
CA LYS A 199 -32.38 -3.82 27.08
C LYS A 199 -33.60 -2.91 27.04
N TYR A 200 -33.37 -1.58 26.97
CA TYR A 200 -34.48 -0.60 26.92
C TYR A 200 -35.32 -0.68 25.64
N GLN A 201 -34.83 -1.28 24.56
CA GLN A 201 -35.61 -1.46 23.33
C GLN A 201 -36.48 -2.73 23.33
N THR A 202 -36.27 -3.62 24.26
CA THR A 202 -36.96 -4.94 24.34
C THR A 202 -38.08 -4.95 25.39
N ASP A 203 -38.12 -3.94 26.29
CA ASP A 203 -39.20 -3.64 27.19
C ASP A 203 -40.30 -2.82 26.48
#